data_05f57690f68b2c89eb532f6d6b49a139
#
_entry.id   05f57690f68b2c89eb532f6d6b49a139
#
_cell.length_a   1.000
_cell.length_b   1.000
_cell.length_c   1.000
_cell.angle_alpha   90.00
_cell.angle_beta   90.00
_cell.angle_gamma   90.00
#
_symmetry.space_group_name_H-M   'P 1'
#
loop_
_entity.id
_entity.type
_entity.pdbx_description
1 polymer ?
#
loop_
_entity_poly.entity_id
_entity_poly.type
_entity_poly.pdbx_seq_one_letter_code
_entity_poly.pdbx_strand_id
1 'polypeptide(L)'
;MILLDTNVLVALTDPRERLHRRATRDLRRLARSPLGVPLPVLTEACFLLPRAHHRARLRDLLQALSAGPCPIADDAGLRNDIFAWLVGYADHEPDWADGYLAVVCGRERRFKVWTYDREFRTIWRRPDGSRIPLAV
;
A
#
# COMPACT_ATOMS: atom_id res chain seq x y z
N MET A 1 -8.52 -4.78 7.99
CA MET A 1 -7.45 -5.18 7.06
C MET A 1 -6.41 -4.08 7.00
N ILE A 2 -5.15 -4.46 6.93
CA ILE A 2 -4.03 -3.54 6.73
C ILE A 2 -3.58 -3.65 5.28
N LEU A 3 -3.63 -2.55 4.54
CA LEU A 3 -3.17 -2.49 3.17
C LEU A 3 -1.68 -2.11 3.16
N LEU A 4 -0.87 -2.92 2.49
CA LEU A 4 0.55 -2.67 2.33
C LEU A 4 0.78 -1.65 1.21
N ASP A 5 1.67 -0.71 1.48
CA ASP A 5 2.20 0.20 0.47
C ASP A 5 3.45 -0.39 -0.21
N THR A 6 3.79 0.10 -1.37
CA THR A 6 4.90 -0.38 -2.20
C THR A 6 6.22 -0.39 -1.44
N ASN A 7 6.54 0.67 -0.70
CA ASN A 7 7.80 0.76 0.05
C ASN A 7 7.92 -0.33 1.12
N VAL A 8 6.81 -0.74 1.73
CA VAL A 8 6.77 -1.84 2.70
C VAL A 8 6.98 -3.17 2.00
N LEU A 9 6.28 -3.38 0.87
CA LEU A 9 6.35 -4.63 0.14
C LEU A 9 7.75 -4.88 -0.41
N VAL A 10 8.40 -3.86 -0.98
CA VAL A 10 9.79 -3.91 -1.43
C VAL A 10 10.74 -4.16 -0.26
N ALA A 11 10.57 -3.46 0.86
CA ALA A 11 11.40 -3.62 2.04
C ALA A 11 11.32 -5.02 2.65
N LEU A 12 10.13 -5.63 2.67
CA LEU A 12 9.97 -7.00 3.15
C LEU A 12 10.58 -8.03 2.21
N THR A 13 10.56 -7.75 0.91
CA THR A 13 11.01 -8.70 -0.12
C THR A 13 12.53 -8.68 -0.31
N ASP A 14 13.17 -7.52 -0.31
CA ASP A 14 14.62 -7.38 -0.52
C ASP A 14 15.36 -7.11 0.80
N PRO A 15 16.16 -8.08 1.30
CA PRO A 15 16.94 -7.90 2.53
C PRO A 15 17.96 -6.76 2.47
N ARG A 16 18.32 -6.29 1.28
CA ARG A 16 19.27 -5.20 1.09
C ARG A 16 18.62 -3.82 1.19
N GLU A 17 17.31 -3.76 1.20
CA GLU A 17 16.58 -2.50 1.38
C GLU A 17 16.85 -1.89 2.77
N ARG A 18 17.06 -0.59 2.79
CA ARG A 18 17.35 0.16 4.03
C ARG A 18 16.28 -0.06 5.11
N LEU A 19 15.03 -0.21 4.70
CA LEU A 19 13.90 -0.38 5.61
C LEU A 19 13.62 -1.84 5.98
N HIS A 20 14.38 -2.82 5.44
CA HIS A 20 14.09 -4.24 5.63
C HIS A 20 13.98 -4.64 7.11
N ARG A 21 14.95 -4.24 7.93
CA ARG A 21 14.94 -4.58 9.37
C ARG A 21 13.74 -3.97 10.10
N ARG A 22 13.39 -2.74 9.74
CA ARG A 22 12.22 -2.06 10.30
C ARG A 22 10.93 -2.76 9.89
N ALA A 23 10.77 -3.06 8.61
CA ALA A 23 9.60 -3.76 8.09
C ALA A 23 9.42 -5.14 8.71
N THR A 24 10.50 -5.91 8.85
CA THR A 24 10.47 -7.22 9.50
C THR A 24 10.06 -7.14 10.97
N ARG A 25 10.52 -6.14 11.70
CA ARG A 25 10.13 -5.91 13.09
C ARG A 25 8.64 -5.51 13.20
N ASP A 26 8.20 -4.60 12.36
CA ASP A 26 6.81 -4.13 12.37
C ASP A 26 5.85 -5.25 11.93
N LEU A 27 6.26 -6.10 10.98
CA LEU A 27 5.51 -7.28 10.57
C LEU A 27 5.16 -8.19 11.76
N ARG A 28 6.09 -8.42 12.69
CA ARG A 28 5.84 -9.25 13.87
C ARG A 28 4.70 -8.71 14.73
N ARG A 29 4.53 -7.38 14.77
CA ARG A 29 3.44 -6.71 15.51
C ARG A 29 2.11 -6.83 14.77
N LEU A 30 2.14 -6.84 13.44
CA LEU A 30 0.97 -6.80 12.58
C LEU A 30 0.52 -8.18 12.10
N ALA A 31 1.30 -9.25 12.35
CA ALA A 31 1.10 -10.59 11.79
C ALA A 31 -0.26 -11.24 12.11
N ARG A 32 -0.98 -10.75 13.13
CA ARG A 32 -2.32 -11.22 13.48
C ARG A 32 -3.44 -10.47 12.74
N SER A 33 -3.12 -9.41 12.05
CA SER A 33 -4.09 -8.63 11.29
C SER A 33 -4.18 -9.15 9.86
N PRO A 34 -5.37 -9.19 9.25
CA PRO A 34 -5.49 -9.48 7.83
C PRO A 34 -4.70 -8.45 7.02
N LEU A 35 -3.81 -8.93 6.15
CA LEU A 35 -2.99 -8.11 5.26
C LEU A 35 -3.58 -8.12 3.86
N GLY A 36 -3.55 -6.98 3.19
CA GLY A 36 -4.00 -6.83 1.82
C GLY A 36 -2.95 -6.12 0.95
N VAL A 37 -2.79 -6.60 -0.27
CA VAL A 37 -1.91 -6.00 -1.27
C VAL A 37 -2.76 -5.56 -2.46
N PRO A 38 -3.01 -4.25 -2.60
CA PRO A 38 -3.72 -3.74 -3.77
C PRO A 38 -2.96 -4.02 -5.06
N LEU A 39 -3.69 -4.26 -6.16
CA LEU A 39 -3.07 -4.52 -7.45
C LEU A 39 -2.11 -3.40 -7.91
N PRO A 40 -2.42 -2.11 -7.75
CA PRO A 40 -1.47 -1.04 -8.08
C PRO A 40 -0.15 -1.14 -7.33
N VAL A 41 -0.21 -1.47 -6.03
CA VAL A 41 0.97 -1.67 -5.19
C VAL A 41 1.78 -2.88 -5.65
N LEU A 42 1.11 -3.99 -5.95
CA LEU A 42 1.79 -5.19 -6.47
C LEU A 42 2.48 -4.92 -7.80
N THR A 43 1.82 -4.21 -8.70
CA THR A 43 2.37 -3.83 -10.01
C THR A 43 3.62 -2.97 -9.86
N GLU A 44 3.56 -1.95 -9.02
CA GLU A 44 4.69 -1.07 -8.75
C GLU A 44 5.85 -1.82 -8.08
N ALA A 45 5.56 -2.67 -7.11
CA ALA A 45 6.59 -3.50 -6.45
C ALA A 45 7.30 -4.42 -7.46
N CYS A 46 6.57 -5.05 -8.38
CA CYS A 46 7.17 -5.88 -9.43
C CYS A 46 8.03 -5.05 -10.41
N PHE A 47 7.68 -3.80 -10.64
CA PHE A 47 8.51 -2.88 -11.42
C PHE A 47 9.82 -2.52 -10.70
N LEU A 48 9.76 -2.29 -9.39
CA LEU A 48 10.93 -1.99 -8.56
C LEU A 48 11.77 -3.23 -8.21
N LEU A 49 11.21 -4.42 -8.36
CA LEU A 49 11.84 -5.71 -8.13
C LEU A 49 11.90 -6.51 -9.44
N PRO A 50 12.69 -6.07 -10.44
CA PRO A 50 12.58 -6.60 -11.81
C PRO A 50 13.20 -7.99 -12.00
N ARG A 51 14.02 -8.46 -11.07
CA ARG A 51 14.72 -9.75 -11.18
C ARG A 51 13.80 -10.91 -10.81
N ALA A 52 13.95 -12.04 -11.50
CA ALA A 52 13.12 -13.23 -11.30
C ALA A 52 13.14 -13.74 -9.85
N HIS A 53 14.32 -13.73 -9.20
CA HIS A 53 14.45 -14.21 -7.82
C HIS A 53 13.71 -13.28 -6.81
N HIS A 54 13.66 -11.97 -7.04
CA HIS A 54 12.87 -11.04 -6.22
C HIS A 54 11.37 -11.33 -6.34
N ARG A 55 10.88 -11.60 -7.54
CA ARG A 55 9.47 -11.92 -7.77
C ARG A 55 9.07 -13.25 -7.15
N ALA A 56 9.96 -14.25 -7.21
CA ALA A 56 9.73 -15.52 -6.51
C ALA A 56 9.66 -15.33 -4.98
N ARG A 57 10.54 -14.52 -4.41
CA ARG A 57 10.51 -14.18 -2.98
C ARG A 57 9.23 -13.41 -2.61
N LEU A 58 8.82 -12.47 -3.44
CA LEU A 58 7.58 -11.72 -3.24
C LEU A 58 6.37 -12.66 -3.21
N ARG A 59 6.26 -13.57 -4.17
CA ARG A 59 5.21 -14.59 -4.19
C ARG A 59 5.20 -15.39 -2.90
N ASP A 60 6.36 -15.91 -2.51
CA ASP A 60 6.49 -16.78 -1.32
C ASP A 60 6.16 -16.00 -0.03
N LEU A 61 6.55 -14.73 0.04
CA LEU A 61 6.20 -13.83 1.14
C LEU A 61 4.69 -13.65 1.24
N LEU A 62 4.02 -13.32 0.14
CA LEU A 62 2.56 -13.13 0.13
C LEU A 62 1.81 -14.38 0.54
N GLN A 63 2.27 -15.56 0.09
CA GLN A 63 1.70 -16.84 0.51
C GLN A 63 1.91 -17.10 2.00
N ALA A 64 3.13 -16.91 2.51
CA ALA A 64 3.45 -17.11 3.92
C ALA A 64 2.65 -16.18 4.85
N LEU A 65 2.36 -14.97 4.40
CA LEU A 65 1.57 -13.99 5.15
C LEU A 65 0.07 -14.13 4.92
N SER A 66 -0.38 -15.01 4.04
CA SER A 66 -1.77 -15.08 3.58
C SER A 66 -2.30 -13.70 3.16
N ALA A 67 -1.43 -12.88 2.57
CA ALA A 67 -1.79 -11.54 2.12
C ALA A 67 -2.60 -11.63 0.82
N GLY A 68 -3.85 -11.22 0.90
CA GLY A 68 -4.79 -11.26 -0.22
C GLY A 68 -4.89 -9.93 -0.98
N PRO A 69 -5.74 -9.89 -2.02
CA PRO A 69 -6.06 -8.64 -2.71
C PRO A 69 -6.85 -7.69 -1.80
N CYS A 70 -6.86 -6.41 -2.16
CA CYS A 70 -7.80 -5.47 -1.55
C CYS A 70 -9.23 -5.83 -2.03
N PRO A 71 -10.19 -6.02 -1.11
CA PRO A 71 -11.54 -6.49 -1.45
C PRO A 71 -12.47 -5.37 -1.95
N ILE A 72 -11.92 -4.35 -2.61
CA ILE A 72 -12.70 -3.29 -3.26
C ILE A 72 -12.70 -3.54 -4.77
N ALA A 73 -13.88 -3.58 -5.37
CA ALA A 73 -14.02 -3.82 -6.79
C ALA A 73 -13.35 -2.71 -7.62
N ASP A 74 -12.57 -3.11 -8.62
CA ASP A 74 -12.00 -2.21 -9.61
C ASP A 74 -13.06 -1.90 -10.66
N ASP A 75 -13.80 -0.83 -10.45
CA ASP A 75 -14.85 -0.34 -11.34
C ASP A 75 -14.62 1.10 -11.79
N ALA A 76 -15.46 1.59 -12.69
CA ALA A 76 -15.38 2.94 -13.20
C ALA A 76 -15.52 4.00 -12.09
N GLY A 77 -16.39 3.76 -11.11
CA GLY A 77 -16.60 4.66 -9.97
C GLY A 77 -15.32 4.80 -9.12
N LEU A 78 -14.66 3.68 -8.82
CA LEU A 78 -13.39 3.72 -8.09
C LEU A 78 -12.31 4.48 -8.86
N ARG A 79 -12.15 4.20 -10.15
CA ARG A 79 -11.16 4.88 -11.00
C ARG A 79 -11.43 6.38 -11.09
N ASN A 80 -12.67 6.78 -11.25
CA ASN A 80 -13.06 8.20 -11.27
C ASN A 80 -12.73 8.90 -9.94
N ASP A 81 -12.99 8.26 -8.81
CA ASP A 81 -12.66 8.82 -7.50
C ASP A 81 -11.14 8.96 -7.30
N ILE A 82 -10.35 7.99 -7.78
CA ILE A 82 -8.89 8.07 -7.72
C ILE A 82 -8.39 9.22 -8.60
N PHE A 83 -8.88 9.36 -9.83
CA PHE A 83 -8.51 10.50 -10.69
C PHE A 83 -8.86 11.84 -10.06
N ALA A 84 -10.04 11.97 -9.47
CA ALA A 84 -10.44 13.19 -8.78
C ALA A 84 -9.50 13.50 -7.61
N TRP A 85 -9.10 12.49 -6.85
CA TRP A 85 -8.14 12.64 -5.76
C TRP A 85 -6.76 13.08 -6.27
N LEU A 86 -6.24 12.46 -7.33
CA LEU A 86 -4.95 12.82 -7.95
C LEU A 86 -4.96 14.27 -8.44
N VAL A 87 -6.03 14.70 -9.09
CA VAL A 87 -6.19 16.09 -9.56
C VAL A 87 -6.20 17.06 -8.38
N GLY A 88 -6.85 16.71 -7.27
CA GLY A 88 -6.90 17.53 -6.06
C GLY A 88 -5.52 17.74 -5.40
N TYR A 89 -4.58 16.83 -5.64
CA TYR A 89 -3.20 16.90 -5.12
C TYR A 89 -2.15 17.14 -6.22
N ALA A 90 -2.54 17.72 -7.35
CA ALA A 90 -1.66 17.90 -8.52
C ALA A 90 -0.34 18.60 -8.18
N ASP A 91 -0.31 19.53 -7.23
CA ASP A 91 0.90 20.25 -6.80
C ASP A 91 1.96 19.34 -6.14
N HIS A 92 1.54 18.16 -5.66
CA HIS A 92 2.41 17.18 -5.00
C HIS A 92 2.73 15.98 -5.89
N GLU A 93 2.13 15.89 -7.06
CA GLU A 93 2.35 14.84 -8.05
C GLU A 93 2.26 13.41 -7.48
N PRO A 94 1.18 13.03 -6.76
CA PRO A 94 1.01 11.68 -6.24
C PRO A 94 0.89 10.67 -7.39
N ASP A 95 1.30 9.44 -7.11
CA ASP A 95 1.09 8.36 -8.05
C ASP A 95 -0.29 7.67 -7.87
N TRP A 96 -0.58 6.71 -8.77
CA TRP A 96 -1.86 5.99 -8.72
C TRP A 96 -2.03 5.17 -7.45
N ALA A 97 -0.95 4.55 -6.93
CA ALA A 97 -1.01 3.75 -5.72
C ALA A 97 -1.35 4.60 -4.49
N ASP A 98 -0.81 5.82 -4.39
CA ASP A 98 -1.15 6.78 -3.33
C ASP A 98 -2.65 7.11 -3.34
N GLY A 99 -3.17 7.49 -4.52
CA GLY A 99 -4.58 7.80 -4.70
C GLY A 99 -5.48 6.61 -4.42
N TYR A 100 -5.08 5.42 -4.88
CA TYR A 100 -5.80 4.19 -4.60
C TYR A 100 -5.94 3.96 -3.08
N LEU A 101 -4.82 3.97 -2.36
CA LEU A 101 -4.81 3.74 -0.90
C LEU A 101 -5.66 4.78 -0.15
N ALA A 102 -5.56 6.05 -0.53
CA ALA A 102 -6.34 7.12 0.08
C ALA A 102 -7.86 6.94 -0.14
N VAL A 103 -8.26 6.63 -1.37
CA VAL A 103 -9.67 6.48 -1.76
C VAL A 103 -10.29 5.22 -1.13
N VAL A 104 -9.62 4.08 -1.17
CA VAL A 104 -10.18 2.84 -0.58
C VAL A 104 -10.28 2.92 0.94
N CYS A 105 -9.38 3.63 1.62
CA CYS A 105 -9.50 3.95 3.04
C CYS A 105 -10.65 4.92 3.34
N GLY A 106 -11.10 5.69 2.36
CA GLY A 106 -12.30 6.49 2.45
C GLY A 106 -13.58 5.66 2.33
N ARG A 107 -13.58 4.65 1.47
CA ARG A 107 -14.71 3.75 1.24
C ARG A 107 -14.89 2.72 2.37
N GLU A 108 -13.79 2.18 2.90
CA GLU A 108 -13.83 1.21 4.00
C GLU A 108 -13.04 1.76 5.20
N ARG A 109 -13.78 2.23 6.19
CA ARG A 109 -13.23 2.91 7.37
C ARG A 109 -12.35 2.03 8.26
N ARG A 110 -12.48 0.72 8.17
CA ARG A 110 -11.68 -0.24 8.94
C ARG A 110 -10.32 -0.53 8.31
N PHE A 111 -10.07 -0.04 7.09
CA PHE A 111 -8.77 -0.18 6.48
C PHE A 111 -7.76 0.77 7.13
N LYS A 112 -6.53 0.27 7.24
CA LYS A 112 -5.35 1.04 7.61
C LYS A 112 -4.28 0.84 6.56
N VAL A 113 -3.42 1.82 6.37
CA VAL A 113 -2.27 1.71 5.48
C VAL A 113 -1.02 1.45 6.29
N TRP A 114 -0.24 0.47 5.87
CA TRP A 114 1.12 0.30 6.35
C TRP A 114 2.07 0.87 5.32
N THR A 115 2.66 2.00 5.66
CA THR A 115 3.60 2.76 4.82
C THR A 115 4.70 3.38 5.65
N TYR A 116 5.82 3.64 5.02
CA TYR A 116 6.91 4.45 5.58
C TYR A 116 7.03 5.81 4.91
N ASP A 117 6.18 6.10 3.95
CA ASP A 117 6.11 7.39 3.31
C ASP A 117 5.52 8.44 4.26
N ARG A 118 6.28 9.53 4.43
CA ARG A 118 5.91 10.64 5.32
C ARG A 118 4.70 11.41 4.80
N GLU A 119 4.47 11.42 3.49
CA GLU A 119 3.35 12.15 2.87
C GLU A 119 2.00 11.62 3.35
N PHE A 120 1.88 10.33 3.64
CA PHE A 120 0.68 9.75 4.25
C PHE A 120 0.38 10.33 5.65
N ARG A 121 1.39 10.82 6.35
CA ARG A 121 1.20 11.47 7.66
C ARG A 121 0.90 12.95 7.54
N THR A 122 1.55 13.62 6.60
CA THR A 122 1.62 15.09 6.56
C THR A 122 0.71 15.71 5.51
N ILE A 123 0.53 15.06 4.35
CA ILE A 123 -0.13 15.63 3.18
C ILE A 123 -1.40 14.87 2.81
N TRP A 124 -1.27 13.57 2.53
CA TRP A 124 -2.38 12.80 2.00
C TRP A 124 -3.55 12.69 2.97
N ARG A 125 -4.75 12.84 2.45
CA ARG A 125 -6.01 12.71 3.18
C ARG A 125 -6.98 11.83 2.40
N ARG A 126 -7.95 11.27 3.09
CA ARG A 126 -9.10 10.64 2.45
C ARG A 126 -9.87 11.66 1.61
N PRO A 127 -10.74 11.24 0.68
CA PRO A 127 -11.57 12.16 -0.09
C PRO A 127 -12.40 13.13 0.75
N ASP A 128 -12.78 12.74 1.97
CA ASP A 128 -13.54 13.61 2.90
C ASP A 128 -12.65 14.56 3.72
N GLY A 129 -11.34 14.61 3.45
CA GLY A 129 -10.37 15.44 4.16
C GLY A 129 -9.85 14.86 5.48
N SER A 130 -10.39 13.74 5.95
CA SER A 130 -9.92 13.11 7.18
C SER A 130 -8.58 12.39 6.98
N ARG A 131 -7.86 12.15 8.07
CA ARG A 131 -6.57 11.44 8.04
C ARG A 131 -6.74 10.00 7.58
N ILE A 132 -5.80 9.53 6.78
CA ILE A 132 -5.67 8.12 6.44
C ILE A 132 -5.14 7.37 7.67
N PRO A 133 -5.83 6.32 8.16
CA PRO A 133 -5.35 5.57 9.31
C PRO A 133 -4.09 4.78 8.96
N LEU A 134 -3.06 4.91 9.77
CA LEU A 134 -1.80 4.20 9.57
C LEU A 134 -1.68 3.04 10.57
N ALA A 135 -1.06 1.95 10.11
CA ALA A 135 -0.85 0.74 10.92
C ALA A 135 0.40 0.85 11.82
N VAL A 136 1.33 1.70 11.42
CA VAL A 136 2.60 1.92 12.15
C VAL A 136 2.92 3.40 12.30
#